data_22ea4c78259ee3cfb78a2698d42ccc1b
#
_entry.id   22ea4c78259ee3cfb78a2698d42ccc1b
#
_cell.length_a   1.000
_cell.length_b   1.000
_cell.length_c   1.000
_cell.angle_alpha   90.00
_cell.angle_beta   90.00
_cell.angle_gamma   90.00
#
_symmetry.space_group_name_H-M   'P 1'
#
loop_
_entity.id
_entity.type
_entity.pdbx_description
1 polymer ?
#
loop_
_entity_poly.entity_id
_entity_poly.type
_entity_poly.pdbx_seq_one_letter_code
_entity_poly.pdbx_strand_id
1 'polypeptide(L)'
;GIPGEDLEGSYPATIFVGWYNGHPDYRDLEFDLSCEKVAVVGNGNVAMDVARILVTDPEALATTDIADHALEALRQSKVKEVYLLGRRGPAQASFTNPELKEFGELEGVDVVVDPRDLELDPASEESLLTDKNATRNINVLRRYIEEGAEGYKQPRKVYFKFLTSPVEVLGDGDKVTGLKIERNKLEVQGDGTLRAKG
;
A
#
# COMPACT_ATOMS: atom_id res chain seq x y z
N GLY A 1 -2.84 1.46 18.52
CA GLY A 1 -3.44 0.16 18.39
C GLY A 1 -4.93 0.19 18.07
N ILE A 2 -5.37 -0.78 17.28
CA ILE A 2 -6.78 -0.97 16.95
C ILE A 2 -7.21 -2.38 17.40
N PRO A 3 -8.51 -2.62 17.69
CA PRO A 3 -8.97 -3.94 18.06
C PRO A 3 -8.61 -4.99 17.00
N GLY A 4 -8.19 -6.17 17.42
CA GLY A 4 -7.88 -7.29 16.54
C GLY A 4 -6.49 -7.27 15.90
N GLU A 5 -5.66 -6.26 16.16
CA GLU A 5 -4.33 -6.18 15.56
C GLU A 5 -3.37 -7.31 15.97
N ASP A 6 -3.70 -8.04 17.06
CA ASP A 6 -2.91 -9.18 17.55
C ASP A 6 -3.34 -10.52 16.94
N LEU A 7 -4.35 -10.53 16.08
CA LEU A 7 -4.82 -11.75 15.44
C LEU A 7 -3.77 -12.32 14.48
N GLU A 8 -3.78 -13.65 14.33
CA GLU A 8 -2.92 -14.32 13.36
C GLU A 8 -3.25 -13.86 11.92
N GLY A 9 -2.24 -13.37 11.20
CA GLY A 9 -2.39 -12.75 9.90
C GLY A 9 -2.23 -11.23 9.93
N SER A 10 -2.12 -10.63 11.12
CA SER A 10 -1.82 -9.22 11.32
C SER A 10 -0.38 -9.08 11.82
N TYR A 11 0.48 -8.43 11.05
CA TYR A 11 1.92 -8.35 11.31
C TYR A 11 2.45 -6.92 11.24
N PRO A 12 3.46 -6.58 12.06
CA PRO A 12 4.23 -5.36 11.84
C PRO A 12 5.00 -5.44 10.51
N ALA A 13 5.00 -4.36 9.72
CA ALA A 13 5.70 -4.34 8.43
C ALA A 13 7.20 -4.60 8.58
N THR A 14 7.81 -4.17 9.68
CA THR A 14 9.24 -4.33 9.94
C THR A 14 9.70 -5.79 9.97
N ILE A 15 8.88 -6.69 10.50
CA ILE A 15 9.25 -8.13 10.52
C ILE A 15 9.14 -8.76 9.13
N PHE A 16 8.16 -8.34 8.34
CA PHE A 16 8.00 -8.80 6.96
C PHE A 16 9.18 -8.33 6.10
N VAL A 17 9.57 -7.07 6.23
CA VAL A 17 10.75 -6.50 5.54
C VAL A 17 12.03 -7.24 5.95
N GLY A 18 12.24 -7.46 7.24
CA GLY A 18 13.39 -8.24 7.73
C GLY A 18 13.40 -9.65 7.18
N TRP A 19 12.24 -10.28 7.09
CA TRP A 19 12.10 -11.64 6.56
C TRP A 19 12.52 -11.74 5.09
N TYR A 20 12.00 -10.88 4.22
CA TYR A 20 12.38 -10.98 2.80
C TYR A 20 13.78 -10.46 2.50
N ASN A 21 14.37 -9.67 3.39
CA ASN A 21 15.77 -9.26 3.30
C ASN A 21 16.74 -10.24 3.97
N GLY A 22 16.24 -11.34 4.56
CA GLY A 22 17.10 -12.38 5.16
C GLY A 22 17.69 -12.02 6.51
N HIS A 23 17.06 -11.10 7.26
CA HIS A 23 17.53 -10.74 8.59
C HIS A 23 17.52 -11.96 9.52
N PRO A 24 18.63 -12.25 10.25
CA PRO A 24 18.76 -13.47 11.07
C PRO A 24 17.62 -13.69 12.07
N ASP A 25 17.08 -12.62 12.65
CA ASP A 25 16.02 -12.70 13.67
C ASP A 25 14.65 -13.04 13.06
N TYR A 26 14.46 -12.86 11.75
CA TYR A 26 13.16 -13.01 11.09
C TYR A 26 13.13 -14.05 9.99
N ARG A 27 14.29 -14.59 9.61
CA ARG A 27 14.40 -15.52 8.47
C ARG A 27 13.59 -16.80 8.62
N ASP A 28 13.36 -17.25 9.85
CA ASP A 28 12.63 -18.49 10.14
C ASP A 28 11.12 -18.26 10.35
N LEU A 29 10.64 -17.03 10.19
CA LEU A 29 9.23 -16.73 10.27
C LEU A 29 8.47 -17.29 9.07
N GLU A 30 7.23 -17.66 9.31
CA GLU A 30 6.31 -18.10 8.27
C GLU A 30 5.16 -17.12 8.16
N PHE A 31 4.92 -16.65 6.92
CA PHE A 31 3.78 -15.80 6.60
C PHE A 31 2.80 -16.59 5.75
N ASP A 32 1.53 -16.58 6.15
CA ASP A 32 0.46 -17.20 5.37
C ASP A 32 0.12 -16.28 4.19
N LEU A 33 0.59 -16.63 2.99
CA LEU A 33 0.30 -15.92 1.74
C LEU A 33 -0.74 -16.67 0.89
N SER A 34 -1.54 -17.53 1.49
CA SER A 34 -2.63 -18.23 0.82
C SER A 34 -3.89 -17.38 0.65
N CYS A 35 -3.96 -16.23 1.28
CA CYS A 35 -5.03 -15.26 1.09
C CYS A 35 -4.89 -14.55 -0.26
N GLU A 36 -6.02 -14.12 -0.83
CA GLU A 36 -6.02 -13.38 -2.10
C GLU A 36 -5.83 -11.88 -1.92
N LYS A 37 -6.14 -11.34 -0.73
CA LYS A 37 -6.11 -9.91 -0.43
C LYS A 37 -5.26 -9.59 0.78
N VAL A 38 -4.44 -8.55 0.67
CA VAL A 38 -3.60 -8.04 1.75
C VAL A 38 -3.80 -6.54 1.88
N ALA A 39 -3.96 -6.07 3.10
CA ALA A 39 -3.96 -4.65 3.40
C ALA A 39 -2.60 -4.25 3.99
N VAL A 40 -2.02 -3.17 3.47
CA VAL A 40 -0.79 -2.57 3.97
C VAL A 40 -1.12 -1.18 4.48
N VAL A 41 -0.92 -0.95 5.77
CA VAL A 41 -1.24 0.33 6.40
C VAL A 41 -0.05 1.27 6.30
N GLY A 42 -0.23 2.38 5.61
CA GLY A 42 0.78 3.39 5.39
C GLY A 42 0.93 3.77 3.91
N ASN A 43 1.54 4.90 3.66
CA ASN A 43 1.81 5.40 2.31
C ASN A 43 3.22 6.00 2.19
N GLY A 44 4.16 5.48 2.98
CA GLY A 44 5.58 5.76 2.85
C GLY A 44 6.29 4.70 2.00
N ASN A 45 7.59 4.86 1.83
CA ASN A 45 8.38 3.96 0.99
C ASN A 45 8.40 2.51 1.51
N VAL A 46 8.34 2.30 2.83
CA VAL A 46 8.28 0.94 3.41
C VAL A 46 7.00 0.22 2.99
N ALA A 47 5.86 0.90 3.09
CA ALA A 47 4.58 0.34 2.65
C ALA A 47 4.58 0.05 1.15
N MET A 48 5.17 0.93 0.35
CA MET A 48 5.34 0.75 -1.09
C MET A 48 6.19 -0.50 -1.40
N ASP A 49 7.30 -0.69 -0.69
CA ASP A 49 8.17 -1.86 -0.86
C ASP A 49 7.44 -3.16 -0.54
N VAL A 50 6.72 -3.20 0.57
CA VAL A 50 5.93 -4.38 0.96
C VAL A 50 4.89 -4.72 -0.11
N ALA A 51 4.14 -3.73 -0.58
CA ALA A 51 3.14 -3.94 -1.62
C ALA A 51 3.78 -4.44 -2.92
N ARG A 52 4.90 -3.85 -3.32
CA ARG A 52 5.63 -4.22 -4.53
C ARG A 52 6.12 -5.68 -4.46
N ILE A 53 6.70 -6.09 -3.34
CA ILE A 53 7.14 -7.48 -3.14
C ILE A 53 5.96 -8.45 -3.27
N LEU A 54 4.81 -8.11 -2.73
CA LEU A 54 3.63 -8.99 -2.75
C LEU A 54 3.01 -9.16 -4.14
N VAL A 55 3.13 -8.17 -5.03
CA VAL A 55 2.49 -8.22 -6.36
C VAL A 55 3.45 -8.45 -7.52
N THR A 56 4.76 -8.35 -7.30
CA THR A 56 5.75 -8.59 -8.35
C THR A 56 5.82 -10.08 -8.68
N ASP A 57 5.95 -10.41 -9.97
CA ASP A 57 6.19 -11.78 -10.41
C ASP A 57 7.42 -12.35 -9.68
N PRO A 58 7.31 -13.50 -9.01
CA PRO A 58 8.45 -14.12 -8.32
C PRO A 58 9.68 -14.32 -9.20
N GLU A 59 9.50 -14.59 -10.48
CA GLU A 59 10.63 -14.77 -11.41
C GLU A 59 11.38 -13.45 -11.65
N ALA A 60 10.68 -12.32 -11.60
CA ALA A 60 11.35 -11.01 -11.61
C ALA A 60 12.09 -10.75 -10.29
N LEU A 61 11.52 -11.14 -9.16
CA LEU A 61 12.17 -11.03 -7.84
C LEU A 61 13.41 -11.90 -7.74
N ALA A 62 13.46 -13.04 -8.43
CA ALA A 62 14.61 -13.93 -8.43
C ALA A 62 15.90 -13.28 -8.95
N THR A 63 15.79 -12.18 -9.70
CA THR A 63 16.93 -11.40 -10.19
C THR A 63 17.43 -10.34 -9.21
N THR A 64 16.78 -10.22 -8.06
CA THR A 64 17.10 -9.24 -7.01
C THR A 64 17.80 -9.90 -5.82
N ASP A 65 18.15 -9.11 -4.81
CA ASP A 65 18.80 -9.58 -3.58
C ASP A 65 17.82 -10.18 -2.55
N ILE A 66 16.59 -10.47 -2.95
CA ILE A 66 15.60 -11.09 -2.07
C ILE A 66 16.11 -12.43 -1.52
N ALA A 67 15.85 -12.70 -0.24
CA ALA A 67 16.27 -13.93 0.40
C ALA A 67 15.57 -15.16 -0.21
N ASP A 68 16.28 -16.27 -0.35
CA ASP A 68 15.78 -17.49 -0.99
C ASP A 68 14.52 -18.05 -0.34
N HIS A 69 14.46 -18.03 1.00
CA HIS A 69 13.27 -18.52 1.73
C HIS A 69 12.03 -17.68 1.44
N ALA A 70 12.19 -16.36 1.28
CA ALA A 70 11.09 -15.47 0.94
C ALA A 70 10.64 -15.66 -0.52
N LEU A 71 11.59 -15.81 -1.44
CA LEU A 71 11.30 -16.09 -2.84
C LEU A 71 10.48 -17.38 -2.99
N GLU A 72 10.88 -18.44 -2.28
CA GLU A 72 10.15 -19.71 -2.32
C GLU A 72 8.70 -19.56 -1.80
N ALA A 73 8.49 -18.84 -0.71
CA ALA A 73 7.16 -18.56 -0.19
C ALA A 73 6.33 -17.73 -1.16
N LEU A 74 6.94 -16.72 -1.79
CA LEU A 74 6.26 -15.86 -2.78
C LEU A 74 5.87 -16.61 -4.06
N ARG A 75 6.65 -17.62 -4.47
CA ARG A 75 6.28 -18.49 -5.59
C ARG A 75 4.98 -19.25 -5.34
N GLN A 76 4.66 -19.51 -4.07
CA GLN A 76 3.44 -20.22 -3.67
C GLN A 76 2.33 -19.25 -3.23
N SER A 77 2.58 -17.95 -3.25
CA SER A 77 1.62 -16.92 -2.85
C SER A 77 0.38 -16.92 -3.76
N LYS A 78 -0.78 -16.78 -3.13
CA LYS A 78 -2.07 -16.61 -3.82
C LYS A 78 -2.57 -15.16 -3.77
N VAL A 79 -1.76 -14.24 -3.28
CA VAL A 79 -2.11 -12.82 -3.20
C VAL A 79 -2.30 -12.24 -4.60
N LYS A 80 -3.46 -11.64 -4.83
CA LYS A 80 -3.84 -11.01 -6.10
C LYS A 80 -4.13 -9.53 -5.96
N GLU A 81 -4.54 -9.09 -4.79
CA GLU A 81 -4.92 -7.71 -4.52
C GLU A 81 -4.23 -7.21 -3.27
N VAL A 82 -3.55 -6.07 -3.38
CA VAL A 82 -2.91 -5.39 -2.26
C VAL A 82 -3.51 -4.00 -2.13
N TYR A 83 -3.97 -3.67 -0.93
CA TYR A 83 -4.58 -2.38 -0.60
C TYR A 83 -3.60 -1.56 0.24
N LEU A 84 -3.12 -0.46 -0.31
CA LEU A 84 -2.31 0.52 0.41
C LEU A 84 -3.22 1.57 1.04
N LEU A 85 -3.23 1.64 2.36
CA LEU A 85 -4.11 2.52 3.11
C LEU A 85 -3.35 3.73 3.65
N GLY A 86 -3.71 4.93 3.21
CA GLY A 86 -3.17 6.19 3.69
C GLY A 86 -4.23 7.01 4.42
N ARG A 87 -3.93 7.50 5.61
CA ARG A 87 -4.88 8.29 6.42
C ARG A 87 -5.18 9.64 5.81
N ARG A 88 -4.20 10.28 5.21
CA ARG A 88 -4.32 11.59 4.55
C ARG A 88 -4.51 11.42 3.05
N GLY A 89 -4.57 12.53 2.34
CA GLY A 89 -4.77 12.54 0.90
C GLY A 89 -3.49 12.29 0.10
N PRO A 90 -3.62 12.21 -1.23
CA PRO A 90 -2.47 11.94 -2.10
C PRO A 90 -1.42 13.06 -2.08
N ALA A 91 -1.82 14.31 -1.81
CA ALA A 91 -0.89 15.43 -1.70
C ALA A 91 -0.01 15.36 -0.45
N GLN A 92 -0.40 14.60 0.58
CA GLN A 92 0.33 14.42 1.83
C GLN A 92 1.10 13.10 1.91
N ALA A 93 1.07 12.29 0.85
CA ALA A 93 1.76 11.01 0.83
C ALA A 93 3.28 11.20 0.91
N SER A 94 3.94 10.35 1.68
CA SER A 94 5.38 10.46 1.95
C SER A 94 6.26 9.60 1.03
N PHE A 95 5.69 8.81 0.14
CA PHE A 95 6.48 8.05 -0.84
C PHE A 95 7.12 8.97 -1.88
N THR A 96 8.25 8.53 -2.42
CA THR A 96 8.95 9.26 -3.47
C THR A 96 8.33 8.98 -4.85
N ASN A 97 8.54 9.91 -5.79
CA ASN A 97 8.04 9.77 -7.15
C ASN A 97 8.61 8.54 -7.90
N PRO A 98 9.91 8.22 -7.79
CA PRO A 98 10.44 7.00 -8.40
C PRO A 98 9.75 5.72 -7.90
N GLU A 99 9.51 5.60 -6.60
CA GLU A 99 8.80 4.46 -6.00
C GLU A 99 7.39 4.32 -6.57
N LEU A 100 6.66 5.42 -6.68
CA LEU A 100 5.31 5.41 -7.24
C LEU A 100 5.30 5.00 -8.72
N LYS A 101 6.25 5.48 -9.51
CA LYS A 101 6.38 5.14 -10.93
C LYS A 101 6.66 3.65 -11.16
N GLU A 102 7.42 3.01 -10.28
CA GLU A 102 7.77 1.60 -10.41
C GLU A 102 6.55 0.69 -10.49
N PHE A 103 5.45 1.03 -9.81
CA PHE A 103 4.23 0.25 -9.89
C PHE A 103 3.64 0.18 -11.29
N GLY A 104 3.71 1.26 -12.05
CA GLY A 104 3.23 1.29 -13.44
C GLY A 104 4.09 0.48 -14.41
N GLU A 105 5.31 0.13 -14.01
CA GLU A 105 6.26 -0.65 -14.80
C GLU A 105 6.21 -2.15 -14.48
N LEU A 106 5.48 -2.55 -13.43
CA LEU A 106 5.36 -3.96 -13.06
C LEU A 106 4.52 -4.74 -14.05
N GLU A 107 5.08 -5.80 -14.59
CA GLU A 107 4.39 -6.69 -15.52
C GLU A 107 3.30 -7.48 -14.78
N GLY A 108 2.11 -7.55 -15.37
CA GLY A 108 0.99 -8.31 -14.81
C GLY A 108 0.27 -7.63 -13.64
N VAL A 109 0.49 -6.35 -13.43
CA VAL A 109 -0.09 -5.58 -12.33
C VAL A 109 -0.84 -4.35 -12.83
N ASP A 110 -2.10 -4.21 -12.41
CA ASP A 110 -2.87 -2.97 -12.57
C ASP A 110 -2.75 -2.12 -11.30
N VAL A 111 -2.61 -0.82 -11.49
CA VAL A 111 -2.64 0.16 -10.41
C VAL A 111 -3.99 0.84 -10.39
N VAL A 112 -4.71 0.71 -9.27
CA VAL A 112 -6.08 1.23 -9.13
C VAL A 112 -6.07 2.42 -8.17
N VAL A 113 -6.55 3.56 -8.66
CA VAL A 113 -6.69 4.79 -7.87
C VAL A 113 -8.13 5.28 -8.02
N ASP A 114 -8.78 5.60 -6.90
CA ASP A 114 -10.13 6.18 -6.93
C ASP A 114 -10.04 7.63 -7.40
N PRO A 115 -10.72 8.01 -8.49
CA PRO A 115 -10.70 9.40 -8.98
C PRO A 115 -11.15 10.43 -7.94
N ARG A 116 -12.04 10.06 -7.01
CA ARG A 116 -12.51 10.94 -5.93
C ARG A 116 -11.38 11.38 -5.00
N ASP A 117 -10.35 10.54 -4.84
CA ASP A 117 -9.20 10.86 -4.00
C ASP A 117 -8.33 11.97 -4.59
N LEU A 118 -8.45 12.24 -5.89
CA LEU A 118 -7.74 13.32 -6.58
C LEU A 118 -8.56 14.59 -6.73
N GLU A 119 -9.76 14.63 -6.16
CA GLU A 119 -10.53 15.86 -5.95
C GLU A 119 -9.99 16.54 -4.70
N LEU A 120 -8.92 17.33 -4.87
CA LEU A 120 -8.17 17.90 -3.75
C LEU A 120 -8.94 19.02 -3.07
N ASP A 121 -8.82 19.11 -1.73
CA ASP A 121 -9.26 20.26 -0.98
C ASP A 121 -8.36 21.49 -1.27
N PRO A 122 -8.85 22.72 -1.02
CA PRO A 122 -8.08 23.93 -1.33
C PRO A 122 -6.72 24.01 -0.66
N ALA A 123 -6.59 23.54 0.59
CA ALA A 123 -5.32 23.53 1.31
C ALA A 123 -4.31 22.55 0.69
N SER A 124 -4.78 21.39 0.24
CA SER A 124 -3.94 20.43 -0.47
C SER A 124 -3.48 20.97 -1.83
N GLU A 125 -4.36 21.63 -2.57
CA GLU A 125 -3.99 22.28 -3.84
C GLU A 125 -2.94 23.36 -3.62
N GLU A 126 -3.09 24.19 -2.59
CA GLU A 126 -2.13 25.22 -2.26
C GLU A 126 -0.76 24.63 -1.91
N SER A 127 -0.73 23.52 -1.18
CA SER A 127 0.53 22.84 -0.82
C SER A 127 1.32 22.36 -2.03
N LEU A 128 0.67 22.04 -3.14
CA LEU A 128 1.34 21.61 -4.37
C LEU A 128 2.18 22.70 -5.01
N LEU A 129 1.89 23.98 -4.73
CA LEU A 129 2.64 25.09 -5.30
C LEU A 129 4.10 25.11 -4.83
N THR A 130 4.38 24.54 -3.66
CA THR A 130 5.72 24.52 -3.06
C THR A 130 6.32 23.12 -2.94
N ASP A 131 5.54 22.07 -3.15
CA ASP A 131 6.00 20.68 -3.04
C ASP A 131 6.06 20.02 -4.41
N LYS A 132 7.24 19.98 -4.99
CA LYS A 132 7.47 19.40 -6.32
C LYS A 132 7.27 17.87 -6.34
N ASN A 133 7.65 17.19 -5.26
CA ASN A 133 7.47 15.73 -5.18
C ASN A 133 5.99 15.38 -5.16
N ALA A 134 5.20 16.06 -4.33
CA ALA A 134 3.76 15.88 -4.27
C ALA A 134 3.08 16.16 -5.62
N THR A 135 3.47 17.24 -6.31
CA THR A 135 2.94 17.57 -7.63
C THR A 135 3.21 16.46 -8.65
N ARG A 136 4.43 15.93 -8.67
CA ARG A 136 4.80 14.81 -9.55
C ARG A 136 4.01 13.55 -9.22
N ASN A 137 3.82 13.25 -7.95
CA ASN A 137 3.03 12.10 -7.50
C ASN A 137 1.57 12.23 -7.94
N ILE A 138 0.97 13.39 -7.78
CA ILE A 138 -0.40 13.65 -8.25
C ILE A 138 -0.53 13.39 -9.75
N ASN A 139 0.44 13.86 -10.54
CA ASN A 139 0.43 13.66 -12.00
C ASN A 139 0.54 12.17 -12.37
N VAL A 140 1.36 11.40 -11.66
CA VAL A 140 1.48 9.95 -11.87
C VAL A 140 0.18 9.23 -11.50
N LEU A 141 -0.44 9.59 -10.39
CA LEU A 141 -1.72 9.00 -9.96
C LEU A 141 -2.84 9.30 -10.97
N ARG A 142 -2.90 10.52 -11.51
CA ARG A 142 -3.85 10.87 -12.58
C ARG A 142 -3.63 10.03 -13.82
N ARG A 143 -2.38 9.78 -14.18
CA ARG A 143 -2.08 8.90 -15.32
C ARG A 143 -2.57 7.47 -15.07
N TYR A 144 -2.40 6.94 -13.86
CA TYR A 144 -2.93 5.61 -13.52
C TYR A 144 -4.45 5.55 -13.64
N ILE A 145 -5.16 6.61 -13.25
CA ILE A 145 -6.61 6.71 -13.44
C ILE A 145 -6.97 6.67 -14.93
N GLU A 146 -6.27 7.43 -15.77
CA GLU A 146 -6.51 7.46 -17.22
C GLU A 146 -6.25 6.10 -17.86
N GLU A 147 -5.17 5.42 -17.49
CA GLU A 147 -4.83 4.08 -17.98
C GLU A 147 -5.87 3.03 -17.59
N GLY A 148 -6.52 3.19 -16.44
CA GLY A 148 -7.57 2.30 -15.95
C GLY A 148 -8.97 2.62 -16.44
N ALA A 149 -9.17 3.71 -17.20
CA ALA A 149 -10.50 4.18 -17.60
C ALA A 149 -11.30 3.16 -18.45
N GLU A 150 -10.61 2.33 -19.20
CA GLU A 150 -11.22 1.27 -20.03
C GLU A 150 -11.34 -0.08 -19.31
N GLY A 151 -11.00 -0.13 -18.03
CA GLY A 151 -11.03 -1.31 -17.18
C GLY A 151 -9.65 -1.86 -16.87
N TYR A 152 -9.62 -2.80 -15.94
CA TYR A 152 -8.41 -3.43 -15.43
C TYR A 152 -8.31 -4.86 -15.98
N LYS A 153 -7.15 -5.24 -16.53
CA LYS A 153 -6.98 -6.48 -17.29
C LYS A 153 -5.94 -7.44 -16.69
N GLN A 154 -5.08 -6.93 -15.81
CA GLN A 154 -3.98 -7.73 -15.28
C GLN A 154 -4.44 -8.63 -14.12
N PRO A 155 -3.75 -9.77 -13.88
CA PRO A 155 -4.15 -10.74 -12.85
C PRO A 155 -3.96 -10.23 -11.42
N ARG A 156 -3.06 -9.28 -11.21
CA ARG A 156 -2.80 -8.71 -9.89
C ARG A 156 -3.08 -7.21 -9.89
N LYS A 157 -3.49 -6.69 -8.72
CA LYS A 157 -3.89 -5.30 -8.57
C LYS A 157 -3.33 -4.70 -7.30
N VAL A 158 -2.88 -3.45 -7.39
CA VAL A 158 -2.53 -2.60 -6.25
C VAL A 158 -3.53 -1.47 -6.17
N TYR A 159 -4.21 -1.35 -5.03
CA TYR A 159 -5.18 -0.29 -4.77
C TYR A 159 -4.55 0.76 -3.87
N PHE A 160 -4.46 1.99 -4.34
CA PHE A 160 -4.09 3.13 -3.53
C PHE A 160 -5.36 3.71 -2.89
N LYS A 161 -5.52 3.51 -1.59
CA LYS A 161 -6.66 3.99 -0.80
C LYS A 161 -6.24 5.16 0.07
N PHE A 162 -6.39 6.37 -0.45
CA PHE A 162 -6.14 7.59 0.31
C PHE A 162 -7.34 7.93 1.20
N LEU A 163 -7.14 8.80 2.19
CA LEU A 163 -8.20 9.24 3.11
C LEU A 163 -8.92 8.06 3.76
N THR A 164 -8.16 7.03 4.10
CA THR A 164 -8.69 5.77 4.62
C THR A 164 -7.89 5.35 5.86
N SER A 165 -8.59 5.07 6.94
CA SER A 165 -7.99 4.58 8.19
C SER A 165 -8.51 3.20 8.54
N PRO A 166 -7.65 2.30 9.03
CA PRO A 166 -8.10 1.06 9.65
C PRO A 166 -8.76 1.35 10.99
N VAL A 167 -9.87 0.71 11.27
CA VAL A 167 -10.64 0.88 12.51
C VAL A 167 -10.56 -0.36 13.38
N GLU A 168 -10.67 -1.53 12.78
CA GLU A 168 -10.67 -2.80 13.48
C GLU A 168 -10.22 -3.91 12.53
N VAL A 169 -9.38 -4.81 13.04
CA VAL A 169 -9.05 -6.05 12.34
C VAL A 169 -10.11 -7.08 12.70
N LEU A 170 -10.82 -7.58 11.70
CA LEU A 170 -11.88 -8.57 11.88
C LEU A 170 -11.30 -9.98 11.83
N GLY A 171 -11.83 -10.88 12.62
CA GLY A 171 -11.35 -12.23 12.67
C GLY A 171 -12.45 -13.25 12.93
N ASP A 172 -12.12 -14.51 12.61
CA ASP A 172 -12.87 -15.70 12.97
C ASP A 172 -11.95 -16.59 13.82
N GLY A 173 -12.28 -16.71 15.12
CA GLY A 173 -11.37 -17.29 16.09
C GLY A 173 -10.11 -16.43 16.21
N ASP A 174 -8.94 -17.05 15.98
CA ASP A 174 -7.64 -16.38 16.11
C ASP A 174 -7.09 -15.81 14.79
N LYS A 175 -7.81 -15.97 13.67
CA LYS A 175 -7.33 -15.61 12.34
C LYS A 175 -8.03 -14.38 11.77
N VAL A 176 -7.26 -13.53 11.08
CA VAL A 176 -7.79 -12.38 10.35
C VAL A 176 -8.67 -12.82 9.18
N THR A 177 -9.85 -12.24 9.07
CA THR A 177 -10.79 -12.44 7.95
C THR A 177 -11.08 -11.16 7.19
N GLY A 178 -10.77 -10.01 7.76
CA GLY A 178 -11.04 -8.73 7.12
C GLY A 178 -10.49 -7.56 7.91
N LEU A 179 -10.70 -6.38 7.37
CA LEU A 179 -10.29 -5.12 7.99
C LEU A 179 -11.45 -4.12 7.84
N LYS A 180 -11.90 -3.60 8.95
CA LYS A 180 -12.85 -2.50 8.95
C LYS A 180 -12.10 -1.19 8.75
N ILE A 181 -12.53 -0.42 7.76
CA ILE A 181 -11.93 0.87 7.41
C ILE A 181 -12.97 1.98 7.49
N GLU A 182 -12.48 3.21 7.63
CA GLU A 182 -13.31 4.41 7.54
C GLU A 182 -12.71 5.41 6.56
N ARG A 183 -13.58 6.22 5.96
CA ARG A 183 -13.18 7.31 5.08
C ARG A 183 -12.94 8.56 5.89
N ASN A 184 -11.80 9.21 5.66
CA ASN A 184 -11.40 10.42 6.35
C ASN A 184 -11.69 11.69 5.54
N LYS A 185 -11.76 12.81 6.25
CA LYS A 185 -11.67 14.15 5.69
C LYS A 185 -10.43 14.84 6.26
N LEU A 186 -9.87 15.79 5.50
CA LEU A 186 -8.76 16.60 5.98
C LEU A 186 -9.29 17.88 6.60
N GLU A 187 -8.80 18.19 7.81
CA GLU A 187 -9.11 19.42 8.53
C GLU A 187 -7.84 20.23 8.74
N VAL A 188 -7.91 21.54 8.48
CA VAL A 188 -6.81 22.47 8.73
C VAL A 188 -6.76 22.74 10.22
N GLN A 189 -5.59 22.51 10.82
CA GLN A 189 -5.32 22.81 12.23
C GLN A 189 -4.91 24.28 12.44
N GLY A 190 -4.88 24.72 13.68
CA GLY A 190 -4.49 26.10 14.02
C GLY A 190 -3.07 26.48 13.62
N ASP A 191 -2.18 25.51 13.43
CA ASP A 191 -0.80 25.68 12.93
C ASP A 191 -0.67 25.57 11.40
N GLY A 192 -1.80 25.43 10.68
CA GLY A 192 -1.82 25.28 9.22
C GLY A 192 -1.60 23.87 8.71
N THR A 193 -1.33 22.89 9.57
CA THR A 193 -1.19 21.49 9.16
C THR A 193 -2.55 20.84 8.86
N LEU A 194 -2.54 19.79 8.02
CA LEU A 194 -3.73 19.02 7.68
C LEU A 194 -3.79 17.74 8.52
N ARG A 195 -4.92 17.54 9.20
CA ARG A 195 -5.19 16.36 10.00
C ARG A 195 -6.33 15.55 9.40
N ALA A 196 -6.15 14.22 9.33
CA ALA A 196 -7.21 13.30 8.92
C ALA A 196 -8.20 13.07 10.07
N LYS A 197 -9.50 13.13 9.74
CA LYS A 197 -10.59 12.86 10.66
C LYS A 197 -11.62 11.97 9.98
N GLY A 198 -11.99 10.86 10.65
CA GLY A 198 -13.03 9.93 10.21
C GLY A 198 -14.44 10.40 10.49
#